data_0cf73a17349f214b4b8410afe00f97e4
#
_entry.id   0cf73a17349f214b4b8410afe00f97e4
#
_cell.length_a   1.000
_cell.length_b   1.000
_cell.length_c   1.000
_cell.angle_alpha   90.00
_cell.angle_beta   90.00
_cell.angle_gamma   90.00
#
_symmetry.space_group_name_H-M   'P 1'
#
loop_
_entity.id
_entity.type
_entity.pdbx_description
1 polymer ?
#
loop_
_entity_poly.entity_id
_entity_poly.type
_entity_poly.pdbx_seq_one_letter_code
_entity_poly.pdbx_strand_id
1 'polypeptide(L)'
;MKNQLQEHDVKRRRLCLDARMYRHSGIGRYISHQIDLFRYNPDYELILLVPAGGIEKYTELRQIEFTAPIYSLSEQFLYPFVIPVCDVFWSPHYNVPLLPVSAKKRWVTIHDLYHLRFSDQLGFFKKWYAKIMLSAACKKSHRIITVSAFSRKELVSFFDVGHKTEVIHNEVDQRFFERNKTEEELKKTLNRYQIDFTYLLFVGNVKPHKNLMTLLKSFKRLMNDFPELKVVVAGKESGFKIEDRDTYLYLDQHPDLKQRVHFTGFIADDDLPSLYRGAKLFIFPSQYEGFGYPPLEALASGTKVLCSNAGPMPEVCGDRVTYFDPNDDLALSKLINNQLS
;
A
#
# COMPACT_ATOMS: atom_id res chain seq x y z
N MET A 1 -53.54 -11.61 23.60
CA MET A 1 -52.40 -10.75 24.00
C MET A 1 -51.37 -10.79 22.88
N LYS A 2 -51.35 -9.76 22.02
CA LYS A 2 -50.35 -9.63 20.96
C LYS A 2 -49.12 -8.91 21.56
N ASN A 3 -48.04 -9.64 21.74
CA ASN A 3 -46.73 -9.04 22.02
C ASN A 3 -46.27 -8.29 20.78
N GLN A 4 -46.40 -6.98 20.76
CA GLN A 4 -45.69 -6.09 19.86
C GLN A 4 -44.23 -6.04 20.36
N LEU A 5 -43.34 -6.78 19.70
CA LEU A 5 -41.93 -6.52 19.77
C LEU A 5 -41.73 -5.13 19.14
N GLN A 6 -41.49 -4.14 19.97
CA GLN A 6 -40.97 -2.85 19.50
C GLN A 6 -39.56 -3.11 18.96
N GLU A 7 -39.42 -3.19 17.63
CA GLU A 7 -38.12 -2.98 16.98
C GLU A 7 -37.67 -1.57 17.35
N HIS A 8 -36.73 -1.47 18.27
CA HIS A 8 -35.99 -0.25 18.47
C HIS A 8 -35.23 0.01 17.19
N ASP A 9 -35.71 0.93 16.40
CA ASP A 9 -35.05 1.49 15.22
C ASP A 9 -33.79 2.23 15.69
N VAL A 10 -32.70 1.46 15.87
CA VAL A 10 -31.38 1.97 16.28
C VAL A 10 -30.89 2.81 15.12
N LYS A 11 -31.04 4.11 15.20
CA LYS A 11 -30.59 5.05 14.20
C LYS A 11 -29.11 4.84 13.92
N ARG A 12 -28.77 4.30 12.74
CA ARG A 12 -27.40 4.05 12.29
C ARG A 12 -26.61 5.37 12.30
N ARG A 13 -25.35 5.30 12.72
CA ARG A 13 -24.42 6.43 12.68
C ARG A 13 -23.96 6.67 11.26
N ARG A 14 -24.03 7.90 10.77
CA ARG A 14 -23.54 8.24 9.44
C ARG A 14 -22.03 8.36 9.44
N LEU A 15 -21.35 7.48 8.67
CA LEU A 15 -19.92 7.49 8.43
C LEU A 15 -19.63 7.96 7.01
N CYS A 16 -19.02 9.12 6.86
CA CYS A 16 -18.54 9.63 5.57
C CYS A 16 -17.05 9.31 5.41
N LEU A 17 -16.72 8.44 4.44
CA LEU A 17 -15.34 8.05 4.11
C LEU A 17 -14.87 8.79 2.86
N ASP A 18 -13.69 9.41 2.90
CA ASP A 18 -13.07 10.01 1.72
C ASP A 18 -12.45 8.92 0.83
N ALA A 19 -13.19 8.46 -0.16
CA ALA A 19 -12.79 7.39 -1.07
C ALA A 19 -12.18 7.90 -2.39
N ARG A 20 -11.83 9.19 -2.51
CA ARG A 20 -11.29 9.76 -3.76
C ARG A 20 -9.97 9.14 -4.21
N MET A 21 -9.20 8.58 -3.29
CA MET A 21 -7.97 7.83 -3.60
C MET A 21 -8.21 6.34 -3.88
N TYR A 22 -9.45 5.91 -4.09
CA TYR A 22 -9.80 4.51 -4.35
C TYR A 22 -8.99 3.88 -5.51
N ARG A 23 -8.69 4.66 -6.56
CA ARG A 23 -7.91 4.21 -7.73
C ARG A 23 -6.38 4.28 -7.54
N HIS A 24 -5.89 4.71 -6.37
CA HIS A 24 -4.47 4.75 -6.04
C HIS A 24 -4.02 3.39 -5.49
N SER A 25 -2.77 2.97 -5.76
CA SER A 25 -2.25 1.64 -5.42
C SER A 25 -2.50 1.20 -3.95
N GLY A 26 -1.56 1.33 -3.05
CA GLY A 26 -1.70 0.84 -1.66
C GLY A 26 -2.84 1.48 -0.86
N ILE A 27 -3.04 2.82 -0.97
CA ILE A 27 -4.13 3.54 -0.28
C ILE A 27 -5.49 3.11 -0.84
N GLY A 28 -5.61 2.88 -2.15
CA GLY A 28 -6.85 2.42 -2.77
C GLY A 28 -7.28 1.04 -2.28
N ARG A 29 -6.35 0.11 -2.09
CA ARG A 29 -6.62 -1.21 -1.49
C ARG A 29 -7.13 -1.07 -0.06
N TYR A 30 -6.48 -0.22 0.74
CA TYR A 30 -6.95 0.09 2.07
C TYR A 30 -8.39 0.63 2.07
N ILE A 31 -8.68 1.61 1.21
CA ILE A 31 -10.02 2.19 1.08
C ILE A 31 -11.04 1.13 0.68
N SER A 32 -10.74 0.31 -0.33
CA SER A 32 -11.62 -0.79 -0.78
C SER A 32 -11.96 -1.73 0.38
N HIS A 33 -10.94 -2.15 1.13
CA HIS A 33 -11.12 -3.02 2.28
C HIS A 33 -12.02 -2.36 3.35
N GLN A 34 -11.80 -1.08 3.67
CA GLN A 34 -12.63 -0.38 4.64
C GLN A 34 -14.07 -0.22 4.16
N ILE A 35 -14.32 0.05 2.88
CA ILE A 35 -15.67 0.07 2.31
C ILE A 35 -16.33 -1.30 2.48
N ASP A 36 -15.64 -2.39 2.09
CA ASP A 36 -16.17 -3.75 2.19
C ASP A 36 -16.51 -4.15 3.63
N LEU A 37 -15.73 -3.71 4.64
CA LEU A 37 -16.03 -3.91 6.05
C LEU A 37 -17.24 -3.12 6.53
N PHE A 38 -17.35 -1.85 6.17
CA PHE A 38 -18.35 -0.94 6.73
C PHE A 38 -19.68 -0.97 5.99
N ARG A 39 -19.74 -1.36 4.71
CA ARG A 39 -21.00 -1.40 3.94
C ARG A 39 -22.04 -2.35 4.51
N TYR A 40 -21.60 -3.41 5.18
CA TYR A 40 -22.49 -4.39 5.84
C TYR A 40 -22.58 -4.22 7.36
N ASN A 41 -21.90 -3.21 7.91
CA ASN A 41 -21.90 -2.97 9.34
C ASN A 41 -23.26 -2.38 9.77
N PRO A 42 -24.03 -3.06 10.66
CA PRO A 42 -25.36 -2.61 11.05
C PRO A 42 -25.38 -1.29 11.82
N ASP A 43 -24.27 -0.90 12.44
CA ASP A 43 -24.15 0.32 13.23
C ASP A 43 -23.95 1.58 12.40
N TYR A 44 -23.60 1.43 11.11
CA TYR A 44 -23.23 2.55 10.24
C TYR A 44 -24.03 2.60 8.95
N GLU A 45 -24.42 3.82 8.57
CA GLU A 45 -24.78 4.21 7.22
C GLU A 45 -23.54 4.79 6.54
N LEU A 46 -22.95 4.05 5.58
CA LEU A 46 -21.72 4.47 4.89
C LEU A 46 -22.05 5.41 3.74
N ILE A 47 -21.36 6.56 3.71
CA ILE A 47 -21.40 7.57 2.65
C ILE A 47 -19.97 7.70 2.11
N LEU A 48 -19.80 7.74 0.79
CA LEU A 48 -18.49 7.87 0.16
C LEU A 48 -18.33 9.25 -0.49
N LEU A 49 -17.21 9.95 -0.21
CA LEU A 49 -16.72 10.98 -1.11
C LEU A 49 -15.92 10.31 -2.21
N VAL A 50 -16.28 10.53 -3.47
CA VAL A 50 -15.73 9.81 -4.62
C VAL A 50 -15.14 10.76 -5.67
N PRO A 51 -14.21 10.32 -6.52
CA PRO A 51 -13.76 11.10 -7.67
C PRO A 51 -14.89 11.23 -8.70
N ALA A 52 -14.67 12.05 -9.73
CA ALA A 52 -15.58 12.16 -10.87
C ALA A 52 -15.93 10.79 -11.47
N GLY A 53 -17.22 10.56 -11.75
CA GLY A 53 -17.75 9.29 -12.26
C GLY A 53 -17.96 8.22 -11.20
N GLY A 54 -17.72 8.51 -9.92
CA GLY A 54 -18.01 7.58 -8.84
C GLY A 54 -17.13 6.32 -8.80
N ILE A 55 -17.59 5.33 -8.04
CA ILE A 55 -16.98 4.00 -7.93
C ILE A 55 -18.05 2.96 -8.29
N GLU A 56 -17.95 2.37 -9.48
CA GLU A 56 -18.95 1.42 -10.02
C GLU A 56 -19.20 0.20 -9.12
N LYS A 57 -18.16 -0.28 -8.45
CA LYS A 57 -18.26 -1.44 -7.53
C LYS A 57 -19.22 -1.19 -6.36
N TYR A 58 -19.55 0.07 -6.02
CA TYR A 58 -20.31 0.44 -4.82
C TYR A 58 -21.48 1.37 -5.13
N THR A 59 -22.18 1.12 -6.25
CA THR A 59 -23.34 1.94 -6.69
C THR A 59 -24.53 1.86 -5.72
N GLU A 60 -24.59 0.83 -4.89
CA GLU A 60 -25.61 0.67 -3.84
C GLU A 60 -25.41 1.65 -2.66
N LEU A 61 -24.21 2.22 -2.51
CA LEU A 61 -23.89 3.15 -1.46
C LEU A 61 -24.15 4.60 -1.91
N ARG A 62 -24.52 5.45 -0.97
CA ARG A 62 -24.59 6.89 -1.23
C ARG A 62 -23.20 7.42 -1.55
N GLN A 63 -23.02 7.95 -2.77
CA GLN A 63 -21.80 8.57 -3.24
C GLN A 63 -22.01 10.07 -3.44
N ILE A 64 -21.00 10.85 -3.06
CA ILE A 64 -20.95 12.31 -3.26
C ILE A 64 -19.66 12.59 -4.04
N GLU A 65 -19.81 13.12 -5.25
CA GLU A 65 -18.64 13.49 -6.05
C GLU A 65 -17.90 14.68 -5.46
N PHE A 66 -16.59 14.56 -5.40
CA PHE A 66 -15.70 15.63 -4.98
C PHE A 66 -14.50 15.69 -5.91
N THR A 67 -14.56 16.59 -6.87
CA THR A 67 -13.63 16.66 -8.01
C THR A 67 -12.41 17.54 -7.78
N ALA A 68 -12.33 18.24 -6.64
CA ALA A 68 -11.16 19.05 -6.32
C ALA A 68 -9.88 18.15 -6.29
N PRO A 69 -8.79 18.59 -6.94
CA PRO A 69 -7.54 17.83 -6.91
C PRO A 69 -7.05 17.62 -5.48
N ILE A 70 -6.65 16.39 -5.16
CA ILE A 70 -6.09 16.05 -3.85
C ILE A 70 -4.79 16.84 -3.63
N TYR A 71 -4.56 17.29 -2.41
CA TYR A 71 -3.45 18.16 -2.01
C TYR A 71 -3.51 19.59 -2.56
N SER A 72 -4.68 20.04 -3.07
CA SER A 72 -4.88 21.41 -3.53
C SER A 72 -5.44 22.33 -2.45
N LEU A 73 -5.26 23.65 -2.63
CA LEU A 73 -5.92 24.63 -1.78
C LEU A 73 -7.44 24.64 -1.98
N SER A 74 -7.91 24.46 -3.23
CA SER A 74 -9.34 24.36 -3.54
C SER A 74 -10.03 23.25 -2.78
N GLU A 75 -9.37 22.10 -2.62
CA GLU A 75 -9.86 20.99 -1.78
C GLU A 75 -10.18 21.47 -0.36
N GLN A 76 -9.26 22.21 0.25
CA GLN A 76 -9.40 22.68 1.63
C GLN A 76 -10.58 23.64 1.81
N PHE A 77 -10.81 24.52 0.83
CA PHE A 77 -11.94 25.44 0.85
C PHE A 77 -13.28 24.76 0.57
N LEU A 78 -13.30 23.68 -0.22
CA LEU A 78 -14.53 22.99 -0.62
C LEU A 78 -15.00 21.92 0.37
N TYR A 79 -14.12 21.35 1.18
CA TYR A 79 -14.51 20.35 2.18
C TYR A 79 -15.73 20.73 3.05
N PRO A 80 -15.85 21.96 3.59
CA PRO A 80 -16.98 22.35 4.43
C PRO A 80 -18.33 22.26 3.72
N PHE A 81 -18.35 22.39 2.40
CA PHE A 81 -19.57 22.40 1.57
C PHE A 81 -19.91 21.01 1.03
N VAL A 82 -18.93 20.14 0.86
CA VAL A 82 -19.10 18.82 0.24
C VAL A 82 -19.34 17.73 1.29
N ILE A 83 -18.67 17.81 2.45
CA ILE A 83 -18.86 16.84 3.52
C ILE A 83 -20.27 16.98 4.10
N PRO A 84 -21.12 15.93 4.01
CA PRO A 84 -22.50 15.99 4.52
C PRO A 84 -22.49 16.04 6.06
N VAL A 85 -23.63 16.43 6.63
CA VAL A 85 -23.83 16.26 8.09
C VAL A 85 -23.74 14.79 8.45
N CYS A 86 -22.71 14.42 9.21
CA CYS A 86 -22.43 13.03 9.58
C CYS A 86 -21.91 12.90 11.03
N ASP A 87 -22.00 11.69 11.59
CA ASP A 87 -21.48 11.42 12.93
C ASP A 87 -19.96 11.29 12.89
N VAL A 88 -19.43 10.68 11.83
CA VAL A 88 -17.99 10.51 11.62
C VAL A 88 -17.61 10.90 10.20
N PHE A 89 -16.56 11.71 10.06
CA PHE A 89 -15.83 11.87 8.81
C PHE A 89 -14.47 11.18 8.92
N TRP A 90 -14.16 10.30 7.97
CA TRP A 90 -12.92 9.53 7.97
C TRP A 90 -12.04 9.88 6.77
N SER A 91 -10.87 10.45 7.07
CA SER A 91 -9.80 10.63 6.08
C SER A 91 -8.90 9.39 6.09
N PRO A 92 -8.85 8.56 5.01
CA PRO A 92 -8.06 7.33 4.98
C PRO A 92 -6.56 7.57 4.74
N HIS A 93 -6.13 8.81 4.80
CA HIS A 93 -4.73 9.25 4.78
C HIS A 93 -4.59 10.62 5.48
N TYR A 94 -3.35 11.09 5.70
CA TYR A 94 -3.07 12.28 6.51
C TYR A 94 -3.56 13.62 5.94
N ASN A 95 -4.04 13.67 4.68
CA ASN A 95 -4.62 14.88 4.10
C ASN A 95 -6.04 15.09 4.63
N VAL A 96 -6.18 15.87 5.68
CA VAL A 96 -7.43 16.11 6.39
C VAL A 96 -7.98 17.51 6.12
N PRO A 97 -9.31 17.75 6.27
CA PRO A 97 -9.86 19.10 6.20
C PRO A 97 -9.26 20.02 7.27
N LEU A 98 -8.73 21.17 6.83
CA LEU A 98 -8.19 22.19 7.75
C LEU A 98 -9.29 23.08 8.33
N LEU A 99 -10.34 23.33 7.56
CA LEU A 99 -11.50 24.11 7.98
C LEU A 99 -12.52 23.25 8.76
N PRO A 100 -13.43 23.87 9.54
CA PRO A 100 -14.53 23.17 10.17
C PRO A 100 -15.40 22.44 9.13
N VAL A 101 -15.88 21.25 9.46
CA VAL A 101 -16.77 20.45 8.61
C VAL A 101 -17.95 19.94 9.43
N SER A 102 -19.06 19.57 8.76
CA SER A 102 -20.30 19.12 9.39
C SER A 102 -20.25 17.69 9.93
N ALA A 103 -19.14 17.32 10.60
CA ALA A 103 -18.95 16.01 11.21
C ALA A 103 -18.74 16.15 12.73
N LYS A 104 -19.44 15.33 13.53
CA LYS A 104 -19.31 15.34 15.00
C LYS A 104 -17.92 14.84 15.44
N LYS A 105 -17.40 13.81 14.77
CA LYS A 105 -16.07 13.22 15.03
C LYS A 105 -15.29 13.11 13.74
N ARG A 106 -13.97 13.17 13.84
CA ARG A 106 -13.05 12.96 12.71
C ARG A 106 -12.14 11.79 13.01
N TRP A 107 -12.03 10.87 12.08
CA TRP A 107 -11.05 9.80 12.08
C TRP A 107 -10.02 10.04 10.99
N VAL A 108 -8.80 9.61 11.23
CA VAL A 108 -7.73 9.66 10.21
C VAL A 108 -6.93 8.37 10.26
N THR A 109 -6.54 7.88 9.08
CA THR A 109 -5.54 6.82 8.98
C THR A 109 -4.21 7.41 8.54
N ILE A 110 -3.15 7.12 9.29
CA ILE A 110 -1.78 7.51 8.98
C ILE A 110 -1.01 6.22 8.68
N HIS A 111 -0.72 6.00 7.41
CA HIS A 111 -0.07 4.75 6.95
C HIS A 111 1.41 4.72 7.33
N ASP A 112 2.11 5.83 7.09
CA ASP A 112 3.53 6.01 7.37
C ASP A 112 3.88 7.47 7.65
N LEU A 113 5.12 7.71 8.00
CA LEU A 113 5.68 9.04 8.23
C LEU A 113 6.87 9.33 7.31
N TYR A 114 6.89 8.70 6.12
CA TYR A 114 7.95 8.86 5.13
C TYR A 114 8.33 10.33 4.92
N HIS A 115 7.33 11.19 4.76
CA HIS A 115 7.53 12.62 4.51
C HIS A 115 8.16 13.40 5.68
N LEU A 116 8.08 12.89 6.90
CA LEU A 116 8.79 13.46 8.06
C LEU A 116 10.17 12.82 8.23
N ARG A 117 10.24 11.50 8.09
CA ARG A 117 11.48 10.72 8.31
C ARG A 117 12.55 11.04 7.27
N PHE A 118 12.16 11.16 6.02
CA PHE A 118 13.03 11.48 4.88
C PHE A 118 12.82 12.91 4.37
N SER A 119 12.51 13.82 5.30
CA SER A 119 12.18 15.21 4.97
C SER A 119 13.30 15.94 4.21
N ASP A 120 14.56 15.54 4.39
CA ASP A 120 15.72 16.17 3.76
C ASP A 120 15.85 15.78 2.26
N GLN A 121 15.20 14.70 1.85
CA GLN A 121 15.10 14.26 0.44
C GLN A 121 13.93 14.95 -0.28
N LEU A 122 13.09 15.71 0.43
CA LEU A 122 11.92 16.38 -0.14
C LEU A 122 12.21 17.86 -0.40
N GLY A 123 11.64 18.39 -1.48
CA GLY A 123 11.67 19.83 -1.72
C GLY A 123 10.93 20.57 -0.60
N PHE A 124 11.40 21.82 -0.31
CA PHE A 124 10.94 22.67 0.78
C PHE A 124 9.40 22.74 0.94
N PHE A 125 8.68 22.96 -0.17
CA PHE A 125 7.21 23.05 -0.16
C PHE A 125 6.52 21.73 0.23
N LYS A 126 7.01 20.59 -0.25
CA LYS A 126 6.47 19.27 0.09
C LYS A 126 6.70 18.95 1.57
N LYS A 127 7.88 19.27 2.09
CA LYS A 127 8.22 19.11 3.52
C LYS A 127 7.28 19.93 4.42
N TRP A 128 7.09 21.19 4.10
CA TRP A 128 6.20 22.08 4.84
C TRP A 128 4.74 21.62 4.80
N TYR A 129 4.26 21.30 3.62
CA TYR A 129 2.89 20.79 3.45
C TYR A 129 2.65 19.55 4.28
N ALA A 130 3.52 18.53 4.17
CA ALA A 130 3.40 17.29 4.93
C ALA A 130 3.39 17.55 6.45
N LYS A 131 4.26 18.43 6.95
CA LYS A 131 4.32 18.78 8.37
C LYS A 131 3.04 19.46 8.86
N ILE A 132 2.49 20.40 8.08
CA ILE A 132 1.22 21.08 8.40
C ILE A 132 0.07 20.07 8.42
N MET A 133 -0.04 19.25 7.38
CA MET A 133 -1.15 18.29 7.23
C MET A 133 -1.10 17.20 8.30
N LEU A 134 0.07 16.62 8.60
CA LEU A 134 0.23 15.66 9.69
C LEU A 134 -0.06 16.27 11.05
N SER A 135 0.41 17.49 11.31
CA SER A 135 0.07 18.20 12.54
C SER A 135 -1.44 18.48 12.66
N ALA A 136 -2.08 18.86 11.57
CA ALA A 136 -3.54 19.07 11.54
C ALA A 136 -4.30 17.73 11.73
N ALA A 137 -3.87 16.65 11.06
CA ALA A 137 -4.41 15.31 11.24
C ALA A 137 -4.33 14.89 12.70
N CYS A 138 -3.16 15.06 13.33
CA CYS A 138 -2.96 14.77 14.73
C CYS A 138 -3.83 15.62 15.66
N LYS A 139 -3.92 16.92 15.43
CA LYS A 139 -4.67 17.85 16.33
C LYS A 139 -6.18 17.73 16.18
N LYS A 140 -6.67 17.60 14.92
CA LYS A 140 -8.11 17.73 14.60
C LYS A 140 -8.86 16.40 14.64
N SER A 141 -8.16 15.27 14.65
CA SER A 141 -8.81 13.95 14.67
C SER A 141 -9.07 13.48 16.10
N HIS A 142 -10.23 12.89 16.32
CA HIS A 142 -10.65 12.27 17.58
C HIS A 142 -10.08 10.85 17.72
N ARG A 143 -9.86 10.18 16.59
CA ARG A 143 -9.28 8.84 16.50
C ARG A 143 -8.25 8.83 15.38
N ILE A 144 -7.07 8.30 15.67
CA ILE A 144 -6.01 8.10 14.70
C ILE A 144 -5.79 6.61 14.56
N ILE A 145 -5.78 6.12 13.33
CA ILE A 145 -5.53 4.72 13.00
C ILE A 145 -4.15 4.66 12.34
N THR A 146 -3.31 3.76 12.81
CA THR A 146 -2.05 3.39 12.15
C THR A 146 -2.11 1.93 11.74
N VAL A 147 -1.43 1.60 10.67
CA VAL A 147 -1.50 0.26 10.05
C VAL A 147 -0.48 -0.73 10.64
N SER A 148 0.39 -0.26 11.54
CA SER A 148 1.37 -1.08 12.26
C SER A 148 1.77 -0.43 13.59
N ALA A 149 2.30 -1.22 14.53
CA ALA A 149 2.89 -0.72 15.76
C ALA A 149 4.15 0.12 15.47
N PHE A 150 4.89 -0.24 14.40
CA PHE A 150 5.99 0.55 13.90
C PHE A 150 5.54 1.98 13.53
N SER A 151 4.51 2.13 12.68
CA SER A 151 3.97 3.45 12.30
C SER A 151 3.41 4.21 13.50
N ARG A 152 2.78 3.51 14.47
CA ARG A 152 2.34 4.12 15.73
C ARG A 152 3.50 4.66 16.54
N LYS A 153 4.57 3.88 16.70
CA LYS A 153 5.78 4.28 17.45
C LYS A 153 6.42 5.51 16.82
N GLU A 154 6.56 5.55 15.51
CA GLU A 154 7.05 6.73 14.81
C GLU A 154 6.13 7.95 15.02
N LEU A 155 4.81 7.78 14.84
CA LEU A 155 3.84 8.86 15.01
C LEU A 155 3.93 9.49 16.41
N VAL A 156 3.97 8.65 17.44
CA VAL A 156 4.07 9.10 18.84
C VAL A 156 5.41 9.77 19.14
N SER A 157 6.48 9.43 18.43
CA SER A 157 7.77 10.11 18.59
C SER A 157 7.78 11.55 18.04
N PHE A 158 6.89 11.86 17.09
CA PHE A 158 6.75 13.22 16.53
C PHE A 158 5.62 14.03 17.18
N PHE A 159 4.57 13.35 17.68
CA PHE A 159 3.35 14.01 18.17
C PHE A 159 2.85 13.33 19.44
N ASP A 160 2.39 14.11 20.41
CA ASP A 160 1.74 13.59 21.63
C ASP A 160 0.28 13.17 21.34
N VAL A 161 0.12 12.01 20.72
CA VAL A 161 -1.19 11.49 20.29
C VAL A 161 -1.42 10.01 20.67
N GLY A 162 -0.55 9.46 21.51
CA GLY A 162 -0.61 8.05 21.90
C GLY A 162 -1.95 7.62 22.50
N HIS A 163 -2.61 8.52 23.23
CA HIS A 163 -3.91 8.31 23.89
C HIS A 163 -5.11 8.13 22.96
N LYS A 164 -4.99 8.52 21.69
CA LYS A 164 -6.05 8.41 20.67
C LYS A 164 -5.59 7.68 19.40
N THR A 165 -4.44 7.03 19.46
CA THR A 165 -3.87 6.28 18.34
C THR A 165 -4.02 4.78 18.56
N GLU A 166 -4.67 4.12 17.61
CA GLU A 166 -4.87 2.67 17.59
C GLU A 166 -4.11 2.06 16.43
N VAL A 167 -3.65 0.82 16.61
CA VAL A 167 -3.09 0.01 15.54
C VAL A 167 -4.17 -0.90 15.00
N ILE A 168 -4.46 -0.80 13.71
CA ILE A 168 -5.34 -1.71 13.00
C ILE A 168 -4.57 -2.20 11.78
N HIS A 169 -4.12 -3.44 11.83
CA HIS A 169 -3.39 -4.05 10.73
C HIS A 169 -4.27 -4.14 9.48
N ASN A 170 -3.66 -3.98 8.33
CA ASN A 170 -4.33 -4.23 7.08
C ASN A 170 -4.50 -5.74 6.85
N GLU A 171 -5.53 -6.11 6.12
CA GLU A 171 -5.78 -7.48 5.70
C GLU A 171 -5.38 -7.68 4.23
N VAL A 172 -4.97 -8.90 3.91
CA VAL A 172 -4.68 -9.30 2.54
C VAL A 172 -5.99 -9.69 1.85
N ASP A 173 -6.18 -9.20 0.64
CA ASP A 173 -7.36 -9.49 -0.17
C ASP A 173 -7.47 -11.00 -0.42
N GLN A 174 -8.69 -11.52 -0.36
CA GLN A 174 -9.02 -12.95 -0.47
C GLN A 174 -8.51 -13.57 -1.79
N ARG A 175 -8.44 -12.78 -2.86
CA ARG A 175 -7.92 -13.20 -4.17
C ARG A 175 -6.50 -13.80 -4.13
N PHE A 176 -5.67 -13.41 -3.16
CA PHE A 176 -4.31 -13.94 -3.02
C PHE A 176 -4.28 -15.34 -2.39
N PHE A 177 -5.32 -15.73 -1.66
CA PHE A 177 -5.46 -17.07 -1.08
C PHE A 177 -6.07 -18.07 -2.06
N GLU A 178 -6.71 -17.61 -3.14
CA GLU A 178 -7.34 -18.45 -4.14
C GLU A 178 -6.28 -19.16 -4.98
N ARG A 179 -6.31 -20.50 -4.98
CA ARG A 179 -5.35 -21.35 -5.72
C ARG A 179 -6.01 -22.14 -6.83
N ASN A 180 -7.15 -21.69 -7.32
CA ASN A 180 -8.03 -22.41 -8.28
C ASN A 180 -7.55 -22.29 -9.73
N LYS A 181 -6.62 -21.39 -10.05
CA LYS A 181 -6.09 -21.28 -11.42
C LYS A 181 -5.25 -22.50 -11.76
N THR A 182 -5.52 -23.11 -12.90
CA THR A 182 -4.72 -24.19 -13.47
C THR A 182 -3.34 -23.68 -13.91
N GLU A 183 -2.40 -24.60 -14.13
CA GLU A 183 -1.07 -24.24 -14.66
C GLU A 183 -1.15 -23.58 -16.04
N GLU A 184 -2.15 -23.95 -16.86
CA GLU A 184 -2.37 -23.33 -18.16
C GLU A 184 -2.86 -21.89 -18.03
N GLU A 185 -3.80 -21.62 -17.14
CA GLU A 185 -4.30 -20.27 -16.85
C GLU A 185 -3.20 -19.39 -16.25
N LEU A 186 -2.34 -19.97 -15.41
CA LEU A 186 -1.16 -19.29 -14.85
C LEU A 186 -0.21 -18.87 -16.00
N LYS A 187 0.17 -19.81 -16.87
CA LYS A 187 1.03 -19.53 -18.03
C LYS A 187 0.41 -18.49 -18.95
N LYS A 188 -0.89 -18.60 -19.25
CA LYS A 188 -1.61 -17.61 -20.07
C LYS A 188 -1.56 -16.22 -19.45
N THR A 189 -1.69 -16.10 -18.13
CA THR A 189 -1.58 -14.83 -17.41
C THR A 189 -0.16 -14.27 -17.52
N LEU A 190 0.87 -15.08 -17.25
CA LEU A 190 2.26 -14.66 -17.30
C LEU A 190 2.67 -14.23 -18.72
N ASN A 191 2.22 -14.95 -19.76
CA ASN A 191 2.50 -14.62 -21.16
C ASN A 191 1.95 -13.24 -21.58
N ARG A 192 0.83 -12.77 -20.98
CA ARG A 192 0.35 -11.39 -21.22
C ARG A 192 1.37 -10.32 -20.83
N TYR A 193 2.21 -10.65 -19.87
CA TYR A 193 3.30 -9.79 -19.40
C TYR A 193 4.67 -10.21 -19.94
N GLN A 194 4.71 -11.06 -20.99
CA GLN A 194 5.93 -11.55 -21.64
C GLN A 194 6.86 -12.30 -20.67
N ILE A 195 6.28 -13.06 -19.73
CA ILE A 195 7.00 -13.87 -18.75
C ILE A 195 6.82 -15.35 -19.13
N ASP A 196 7.83 -15.92 -19.78
CA ASP A 196 7.92 -17.32 -20.19
C ASP A 196 9.19 -18.01 -19.66
N PHE A 197 9.80 -17.40 -18.64
CA PHE A 197 11.07 -17.80 -18.04
C PHE A 197 10.97 -17.88 -16.50
N THR A 198 11.96 -18.51 -15.89
CA THR A 198 12.10 -18.57 -14.42
C THR A 198 12.53 -17.21 -13.85
N TYR A 199 11.93 -16.78 -12.73
CA TYR A 199 12.21 -15.44 -12.21
C TYR A 199 12.16 -15.29 -10.69
N LEU A 200 12.92 -14.29 -10.23
CA LEU A 200 12.76 -13.63 -8.95
C LEU A 200 11.80 -12.45 -9.14
N LEU A 201 10.89 -12.23 -8.20
CA LEU A 201 9.88 -11.19 -8.31
C LEU A 201 10.14 -10.06 -7.31
N PHE A 202 10.06 -8.83 -7.81
CA PHE A 202 9.95 -7.60 -7.05
C PHE A 202 8.63 -6.91 -7.42
N VAL A 203 7.84 -6.49 -6.43
CA VAL A 203 6.57 -5.77 -6.65
C VAL A 203 6.61 -4.43 -5.95
N GLY A 204 6.41 -3.38 -6.70
CA GLY A 204 6.32 -2.02 -6.19
C GLY A 204 6.85 -0.98 -7.17
N ASN A 205 6.53 0.28 -6.88
CA ASN A 205 7.10 1.39 -7.62
C ASN A 205 8.61 1.49 -7.35
N VAL A 206 9.41 1.73 -8.39
CA VAL A 206 10.86 1.88 -8.24
C VAL A 206 11.15 3.23 -7.58
N LYS A 207 11.38 3.20 -6.27
CA LYS A 207 11.73 4.35 -5.43
C LYS A 207 12.94 4.00 -4.57
N PRO A 208 13.79 4.98 -4.18
CA PRO A 208 15.01 4.71 -3.43
C PRO A 208 14.77 3.84 -2.18
N HIS A 209 13.76 4.13 -1.39
CA HIS A 209 13.45 3.37 -0.18
C HIS A 209 12.94 1.94 -0.43
N LYS A 210 12.45 1.63 -1.65
CA LYS A 210 12.08 0.25 -2.04
C LYS A 210 13.30 -0.59 -2.38
N ASN A 211 14.46 0.04 -2.61
CA ASN A 211 15.78 -0.54 -2.62
C ASN A 211 15.96 -1.68 -3.64
N LEU A 212 15.40 -1.50 -4.85
CA LEU A 212 15.60 -2.43 -5.96
C LEU A 212 17.11 -2.65 -6.24
N MET A 213 17.95 -1.64 -5.98
CA MET A 213 19.39 -1.68 -6.14
C MET A 213 20.04 -2.88 -5.41
N THR A 214 19.64 -3.16 -4.17
CA THR A 214 20.16 -4.29 -3.39
C THR A 214 19.81 -5.63 -4.05
N LEU A 215 18.60 -5.79 -4.56
CA LEU A 215 18.25 -7.00 -5.33
C LEU A 215 19.09 -7.12 -6.60
N LEU A 216 19.28 -6.05 -7.36
CA LEU A 216 20.07 -6.09 -8.61
C LEU A 216 21.53 -6.43 -8.36
N LYS A 217 22.14 -5.85 -7.32
CA LYS A 217 23.53 -6.20 -6.92
C LYS A 217 23.64 -7.65 -6.49
N SER A 218 22.68 -8.14 -5.70
CA SER A 218 22.63 -9.54 -5.25
C SER A 218 22.49 -10.49 -6.43
N PHE A 219 21.56 -10.19 -7.35
CA PHE A 219 21.30 -11.01 -8.52
C PHE A 219 22.50 -11.05 -9.47
N LYS A 220 23.18 -9.91 -9.67
CA LYS A 220 24.38 -9.84 -10.51
C LYS A 220 25.45 -10.84 -10.07
N ARG A 221 25.60 -11.10 -8.76
CA ARG A 221 26.57 -12.09 -8.23
C ARG A 221 26.22 -13.53 -8.59
N LEU A 222 24.92 -13.81 -8.89
CA LEU A 222 24.37 -15.14 -9.12
C LEU A 222 24.09 -15.46 -10.58
N MET A 223 24.21 -14.48 -11.48
CA MET A 223 23.82 -14.64 -12.88
C MET A 223 24.49 -15.79 -13.60
N ASN A 224 25.76 -16.08 -13.28
CA ASN A 224 26.51 -17.17 -13.92
C ASN A 224 26.09 -18.54 -13.39
N ASP A 225 25.67 -18.61 -12.12
CA ASP A 225 25.24 -19.87 -11.49
C ASP A 225 23.81 -20.24 -11.94
N PHE A 226 22.99 -19.24 -12.32
CA PHE A 226 21.61 -19.42 -12.75
C PHE A 226 21.36 -18.76 -14.12
N PRO A 227 21.85 -19.36 -15.23
CA PRO A 227 21.82 -18.73 -16.56
C PRO A 227 20.41 -18.45 -17.11
N GLU A 228 19.36 -19.17 -16.68
CA GLU A 228 17.99 -18.99 -17.13
C GLU A 228 17.15 -18.09 -16.21
N LEU A 229 17.69 -17.71 -15.04
CA LEU A 229 16.96 -16.92 -14.07
C LEU A 229 16.94 -15.43 -14.45
N LYS A 230 15.81 -14.77 -14.34
CA LYS A 230 15.65 -13.32 -14.55
C LYS A 230 15.05 -12.66 -13.31
N VAL A 231 15.11 -11.33 -13.26
CA VAL A 231 14.41 -10.51 -12.27
C VAL A 231 13.20 -9.87 -12.96
N VAL A 232 12.02 -10.10 -12.43
CA VAL A 232 10.79 -9.42 -12.84
C VAL A 232 10.50 -8.29 -11.87
N VAL A 233 10.37 -7.08 -12.38
CA VAL A 233 10.02 -5.87 -11.65
C VAL A 233 8.60 -5.47 -12.03
N ALA A 234 7.65 -5.74 -11.15
CA ALA A 234 6.23 -5.42 -11.37
C ALA A 234 5.86 -4.08 -10.73
N GLY A 235 5.55 -3.10 -11.57
CA GLY A 235 5.20 -1.74 -11.15
C GLY A 235 5.25 -0.76 -12.31
N LYS A 236 4.69 0.43 -12.13
CA LYS A 236 4.71 1.45 -13.18
C LYS A 236 6.14 1.91 -13.46
N GLU A 237 6.57 1.85 -14.70
CA GLU A 237 7.89 2.34 -15.15
C GLU A 237 7.90 3.85 -15.41
N SER A 238 6.78 4.44 -15.83
CA SER A 238 6.68 5.86 -16.19
C SER A 238 6.78 6.77 -14.97
N GLY A 239 7.76 7.66 -14.98
CA GLY A 239 8.05 8.62 -13.91
C GLY A 239 9.17 8.18 -12.95
N PHE A 240 9.53 6.90 -12.88
CA PHE A 240 10.50 6.36 -11.91
C PHE A 240 11.97 6.60 -12.28
N LYS A 241 12.30 6.74 -13.56
CA LYS A 241 13.66 7.10 -14.00
C LYS A 241 14.19 8.39 -13.35
N ILE A 242 13.26 9.25 -12.90
CA ILE A 242 13.60 10.51 -12.21
C ILE A 242 13.69 10.29 -10.69
N GLU A 243 12.87 9.36 -10.12
CA GLU A 243 12.81 9.14 -8.67
C GLU A 243 13.95 8.24 -8.15
N ASP A 244 14.38 7.22 -8.91
CA ASP A 244 15.50 6.33 -8.55
C ASP A 244 16.53 6.25 -9.68
N ARG A 245 17.14 7.38 -9.97
CA ARG A 245 18.14 7.54 -11.03
C ARG A 245 19.32 6.58 -10.87
N ASP A 246 19.75 6.33 -9.66
CA ASP A 246 20.94 5.51 -9.40
C ASP A 246 20.73 4.05 -9.81
N THR A 247 19.53 3.51 -9.60
CA THR A 247 19.17 2.15 -10.04
C THR A 247 19.20 2.04 -11.57
N TYR A 248 18.70 3.02 -12.29
CA TYR A 248 18.75 3.01 -13.77
C TYR A 248 20.16 3.21 -14.30
N LEU A 249 20.94 4.10 -13.72
CA LEU A 249 22.36 4.28 -14.07
C LEU A 249 23.15 2.99 -13.84
N TYR A 250 22.87 2.29 -12.75
CA TYR A 250 23.52 0.99 -12.46
C TYR A 250 23.17 -0.04 -13.54
N LEU A 251 21.93 -0.14 -13.97
CA LEU A 251 21.54 -1.02 -15.08
C LEU A 251 22.20 -0.63 -16.41
N ASP A 252 22.29 0.67 -16.72
CA ASP A 252 22.94 1.15 -17.95
C ASP A 252 24.45 0.86 -17.97
N GLN A 253 25.11 0.84 -16.80
CA GLN A 253 26.51 0.46 -16.64
C GLN A 253 26.75 -1.06 -16.70
N HIS A 254 25.68 -1.88 -16.62
CA HIS A 254 25.74 -3.34 -16.61
C HIS A 254 24.77 -3.94 -17.65
N PRO A 255 25.11 -3.89 -18.95
CA PRO A 255 24.21 -4.35 -20.03
C PRO A 255 23.81 -5.82 -19.92
N ASP A 256 24.69 -6.67 -19.44
CA ASP A 256 24.47 -8.08 -19.14
C ASP A 256 23.36 -8.30 -18.10
N LEU A 257 23.43 -7.57 -16.99
CA LEU A 257 22.39 -7.56 -15.97
C LEU A 257 21.08 -6.97 -16.51
N LYS A 258 21.15 -5.86 -17.27
CA LYS A 258 19.97 -5.20 -17.82
C LYS A 258 19.13 -6.10 -18.70
N GLN A 259 19.76 -6.99 -19.50
CA GLN A 259 19.07 -8.00 -20.34
C GLN A 259 18.34 -9.07 -19.50
N ARG A 260 18.71 -9.22 -18.24
CA ARG A 260 18.14 -10.20 -17.30
C ARG A 260 17.09 -9.57 -16.36
N VAL A 261 16.77 -8.27 -16.53
CA VAL A 261 15.75 -7.56 -15.75
C VAL A 261 14.58 -7.23 -16.67
N HIS A 262 13.42 -7.75 -16.32
CA HIS A 262 12.17 -7.55 -17.07
C HIS A 262 11.23 -6.64 -16.29
N PHE A 263 10.95 -5.45 -16.82
CA PHE A 263 9.97 -4.52 -16.27
C PHE A 263 8.62 -4.76 -16.93
N THR A 264 7.63 -5.20 -16.15
CA THR A 264 6.29 -5.52 -16.69
C THR A 264 5.42 -4.28 -16.89
N GLY A 265 5.77 -3.16 -16.28
CA GLY A 265 4.85 -2.04 -16.15
C GLY A 265 3.73 -2.33 -15.15
N PHE A 266 2.57 -1.71 -15.38
CA PHE A 266 1.39 -1.91 -14.53
C PHE A 266 0.83 -3.32 -14.69
N ILE A 267 0.59 -3.98 -13.56
CA ILE A 267 -0.10 -5.29 -13.50
C ILE A 267 -1.53 -5.06 -13.01
N ALA A 268 -2.49 -5.68 -13.68
CA ALA A 268 -3.86 -5.70 -13.21
C ALA A 268 -3.95 -6.42 -11.85
N ASP A 269 -4.77 -5.91 -10.94
CA ASP A 269 -4.88 -6.47 -9.58
C ASP A 269 -5.28 -7.94 -9.57
N ASP A 270 -6.11 -8.40 -10.53
CA ASP A 270 -6.55 -9.80 -10.67
C ASP A 270 -5.47 -10.73 -11.23
N ASP A 271 -4.42 -10.17 -11.83
CA ASP A 271 -3.30 -10.93 -12.38
C ASP A 271 -2.13 -11.05 -11.39
N LEU A 272 -2.08 -10.16 -10.42
CA LEU A 272 -0.98 -10.09 -9.46
C LEU A 272 -0.79 -11.39 -8.64
N PRO A 273 -1.84 -12.12 -8.20
CA PRO A 273 -1.68 -13.43 -7.58
C PRO A 273 -0.97 -14.44 -8.46
N SER A 274 -1.18 -14.38 -9.79
CA SER A 274 -0.50 -15.25 -10.75
C SER A 274 1.00 -14.95 -10.86
N LEU A 275 1.37 -13.65 -10.80
CA LEU A 275 2.77 -13.27 -10.78
C LEU A 275 3.49 -13.76 -9.52
N TYR A 276 2.85 -13.66 -8.36
CA TYR A 276 3.45 -14.22 -7.14
C TYR A 276 3.61 -15.74 -7.27
N ARG A 277 2.56 -16.47 -7.64
CA ARG A 277 2.61 -17.95 -7.78
C ARG A 277 3.66 -18.45 -8.76
N GLY A 278 3.88 -17.75 -9.87
CA GLY A 278 4.87 -18.13 -10.89
C GLY A 278 6.32 -17.83 -10.48
N ALA A 279 6.55 -17.01 -9.48
CA ALA A 279 7.87 -16.63 -9.03
C ALA A 279 8.56 -17.75 -8.24
N LYS A 280 9.85 -17.96 -8.47
CA LYS A 280 10.67 -18.85 -7.62
C LYS A 280 10.81 -18.30 -6.21
N LEU A 281 11.07 -17.00 -6.10
CA LEU A 281 11.17 -16.25 -4.84
C LEU A 281 10.60 -14.86 -5.05
N PHE A 282 9.92 -14.37 -4.04
CA PHE A 282 9.59 -12.95 -3.92
C PHE A 282 10.62 -12.25 -3.04
N ILE A 283 11.20 -11.17 -3.53
CA ILE A 283 12.24 -10.41 -2.82
C ILE A 283 11.70 -9.03 -2.46
N PHE A 284 11.74 -8.69 -1.17
CA PHE A 284 11.26 -7.42 -0.67
C PHE A 284 12.35 -6.67 0.10
N PRO A 285 13.24 -5.92 -0.60
CA PRO A 285 14.41 -5.30 0.01
C PRO A 285 14.14 -3.91 0.59
N SER A 286 12.88 -3.54 0.80
CA SER A 286 12.48 -2.19 1.21
C SER A 286 13.14 -1.78 2.53
N GLN A 287 13.65 -0.55 2.57
CA GLN A 287 14.26 0.05 3.77
C GLN A 287 13.24 0.73 4.68
N TYR A 288 12.08 1.07 4.14
CA TYR A 288 11.03 1.75 4.88
C TYR A 288 9.65 1.47 4.30
N GLU A 289 8.73 1.12 5.18
CA GLU A 289 7.30 0.88 4.88
C GLU A 289 6.43 1.33 6.06
N GLY A 290 5.15 1.54 5.77
CA GLY A 290 4.14 1.70 6.83
C GLY A 290 3.54 0.37 7.27
N PHE A 291 3.37 -0.59 6.32
CA PHE A 291 2.80 -1.91 6.58
C PHE A 291 3.52 -3.02 5.80
N GLY A 292 3.49 -2.98 4.45
CA GLY A 292 4.10 -4.00 3.61
C GLY A 292 3.12 -5.06 3.12
N TYR A 293 2.16 -4.67 2.29
CA TYR A 293 1.27 -5.61 1.62
C TYR A 293 1.99 -6.67 0.78
N PRO A 294 3.00 -6.34 -0.07
CA PRO A 294 3.57 -7.28 -1.01
C PRO A 294 4.13 -8.57 -0.41
N PRO A 295 4.86 -8.57 0.72
CA PRO A 295 5.29 -9.81 1.37
C PRO A 295 4.13 -10.69 1.82
N LEU A 296 3.05 -10.10 2.33
CA LEU A 296 1.86 -10.84 2.76
C LEU A 296 1.08 -11.41 1.57
N GLU A 297 0.98 -10.67 0.48
CA GLU A 297 0.36 -11.09 -0.78
C GLU A 297 1.12 -12.29 -1.38
N ALA A 298 2.46 -12.22 -1.37
CA ALA A 298 3.33 -13.32 -1.81
C ALA A 298 3.13 -14.58 -0.97
N LEU A 299 3.12 -14.44 0.37
CA LEU A 299 2.86 -15.56 1.29
C LEU A 299 1.48 -16.17 1.07
N ALA A 300 0.43 -15.35 0.94
CA ALA A 300 -0.94 -15.79 0.67
C ALA A 300 -1.03 -16.55 -0.67
N SER A 301 -0.27 -16.10 -1.67
CA SER A 301 -0.17 -16.76 -2.98
C SER A 301 0.68 -18.04 -2.95
N GLY A 302 1.33 -18.36 -1.85
CA GLY A 302 2.16 -19.58 -1.67
C GLY A 302 3.60 -19.42 -2.15
N THR A 303 4.08 -18.20 -2.36
CA THR A 303 5.44 -17.92 -2.82
C THR A 303 6.37 -17.78 -1.62
N LYS A 304 7.58 -18.35 -1.72
CA LYS A 304 8.65 -18.14 -0.72
C LYS A 304 9.10 -16.67 -0.75
N VAL A 305 9.33 -16.10 0.43
CA VAL A 305 9.64 -14.67 0.60
C VAL A 305 10.97 -14.46 1.28
N LEU A 306 11.84 -13.68 0.66
CA LEU A 306 12.99 -13.05 1.31
C LEU A 306 12.65 -11.58 1.55
N CYS A 307 12.63 -11.17 2.80
CA CYS A 307 12.16 -9.85 3.23
C CYS A 307 13.25 -9.11 4.01
N SER A 308 13.33 -7.79 3.81
CA SER A 308 14.18 -6.98 4.70
C SER A 308 13.66 -7.04 6.13
N ASN A 309 14.56 -6.92 7.11
CA ASN A 309 14.22 -6.82 8.53
C ASN A 309 13.86 -5.37 8.96
N ALA A 310 13.65 -4.46 8.00
CA ALA A 310 13.41 -3.05 8.25
C ALA A 310 11.93 -2.72 8.49
N GLY A 311 11.70 -1.64 9.24
CA GLY A 311 10.36 -1.10 9.47
C GLY A 311 9.41 -2.08 10.16
N PRO A 312 8.17 -2.20 9.66
CA PRO A 312 7.15 -3.09 10.26
C PRO A 312 7.29 -4.55 9.83
N MET A 313 8.28 -4.94 9.00
CA MET A 313 8.33 -6.27 8.41
C MET A 313 8.38 -7.41 9.44
N PRO A 314 9.19 -7.34 10.52
CA PRO A 314 9.18 -8.36 11.56
C PRO A 314 7.83 -8.47 12.30
N GLU A 315 7.14 -7.36 12.52
CA GLU A 315 5.81 -7.31 13.13
C GLU A 315 4.77 -7.97 12.22
N VAL A 316 4.81 -7.63 10.92
CA VAL A 316 3.75 -7.98 9.97
C VAL A 316 3.92 -9.39 9.41
N CYS A 317 5.16 -9.79 9.09
CA CYS A 317 5.44 -11.10 8.48
C CYS A 317 5.71 -12.20 9.53
N GLY A 318 6.17 -11.87 10.75
CA GLY A 318 6.55 -12.86 11.77
C GLY A 318 7.57 -13.84 11.24
N ASP A 319 7.48 -15.11 11.64
CA ASP A 319 8.42 -16.16 11.26
C ASP A 319 8.14 -16.82 9.89
N ARG A 320 7.22 -16.23 9.11
CA ARG A 320 6.81 -16.80 7.81
C ARG A 320 7.74 -16.49 6.65
N VAL A 321 8.76 -15.66 6.85
CA VAL A 321 9.70 -15.21 5.83
C VAL A 321 11.15 -15.38 6.29
N THR A 322 12.08 -15.41 5.36
CA THR A 322 13.49 -15.31 5.69
C THR A 322 13.93 -13.84 5.62
N TYR A 323 14.53 -13.34 6.70
CA TYR A 323 14.95 -11.96 6.81
C TYR A 323 16.39 -11.73 6.40
N PHE A 324 16.66 -10.51 5.88
CA PHE A 324 18.00 -10.02 5.60
C PHE A 324 18.11 -8.52 5.91
N ASP A 325 19.35 -8.03 6.11
CA ASP A 325 19.62 -6.60 6.20
C ASP A 325 19.46 -5.96 4.80
N PRO A 326 18.59 -4.95 4.62
CA PRO A 326 18.40 -4.31 3.32
C PRO A 326 19.65 -3.64 2.73
N ASN A 327 20.71 -3.46 3.53
CA ASN A 327 21.98 -2.88 3.08
C ASN A 327 23.04 -3.94 2.74
N ASP A 328 22.75 -5.24 2.92
CA ASP A 328 23.68 -6.35 2.69
C ASP A 328 23.28 -7.17 1.46
N ASP A 329 23.74 -6.74 0.28
CA ASP A 329 23.52 -7.45 -0.99
C ASP A 329 24.25 -8.80 -1.05
N LEU A 330 25.34 -8.98 -0.29
CA LEU A 330 26.06 -10.25 -0.23
C LEU A 330 25.28 -11.29 0.59
N ALA A 331 24.72 -10.91 1.74
CA ALA A 331 23.85 -11.79 2.51
C ALA A 331 22.62 -12.19 1.70
N LEU A 332 21.98 -11.23 1.00
CA LEU A 332 20.83 -11.52 0.15
C LEU A 332 21.20 -12.49 -0.99
N SER A 333 22.36 -12.33 -1.64
CA SER A 333 22.79 -13.27 -2.69
C SER A 333 22.95 -14.69 -2.16
N LYS A 334 23.55 -14.87 -0.98
CA LYS A 334 23.68 -16.19 -0.33
C LYS A 334 22.33 -16.82 -0.01
N LEU A 335 21.38 -16.03 0.50
CA LEU A 335 20.02 -16.51 0.78
C LEU A 335 19.28 -16.92 -0.50
N ILE A 336 19.38 -16.15 -1.57
CA ILE A 336 18.82 -16.52 -2.88
C ILE A 336 19.41 -17.84 -3.36
N ASN A 337 20.75 -17.96 -3.34
CA ASN A 337 21.45 -19.20 -3.73
C ASN A 337 20.93 -20.41 -2.95
N ASN A 338 20.88 -20.32 -1.63
CA ASN A 338 20.43 -21.41 -0.75
C ASN A 338 18.97 -21.80 -0.96
N GLN A 339 18.13 -20.93 -1.46
CA GLN A 339 16.71 -21.22 -1.72
C GLN A 339 16.47 -21.78 -3.12
N LEU A 340 17.40 -21.61 -4.06
CA LEU A 340 17.31 -22.06 -5.44
C LEU A 340 18.10 -23.37 -5.68
N SER A 341 19.14 -23.63 -4.89
CA SER A 341 19.89 -24.89 -4.87
C SER A 341 19.12 -25.96 -4.10
#